data_cd2cfa54df5f1ed78449aea9aae68732
#
_entry.id   cd2cfa54df5f1ed78449aea9aae68732
#
_cell.length_a   1.000
_cell.length_b   1.000
_cell.length_c   1.000
_cell.angle_alpha   90.00
_cell.angle_beta   90.00
_cell.angle_gamma   90.00
#
_symmetry.space_group_name_H-M   'P 1'
#
loop_
_entity.id
_entity.type
_entity.pdbx_description
1 polymer ?
#
loop_
_entity_poly.entity_id
_entity_poly.type
_entity_poly.pdbx_seq_one_letter_code
_entity_poly.pdbx_strand_id
1 'polypeptide(L)'
;MNGKTLLAEAIEMKDEIVENRRAIHRAPEVGAHLPQTVQFVEEKLRLLGYEPCELGGGVVAELTGEDMGRCILLRADMDALKVREKTDLPFRSENGSMHACGHDMHAAMLLGAAKLLKAHQSELKGTVKLVFQPDEEGFTGAKAMLKAGVLEVPEPQAAMALHVNSGTPSGLVLCGKGTFMAGCTLFRITVKGVGCHGAMPETGVDPINIAAHIYLALQEITARELPAKTPAIVTMGKFSAGHAPNIIPQEAVIEGTIRTFDRDVTALILRRIGEITDATARAFRGSASVEELASAPPLKNDEALTEQMARCAEMLFGEKSVYRLREGGMGSEDFASYTYELPCAYLLLGAGTAQEDARYGKPMHNESVVFNENILPRGSALLAYGAMQWLEDRQ
;
A
#
# COMPACT_ATOMS: atom_id res chain seq x y z
N MET A 1 -8.18 14.97 -25.93
CA MET A 1 -6.82 15.49 -25.55
C MET A 1 -5.70 14.68 -26.17
N ASN A 2 -4.61 15.34 -26.64
CA ASN A 2 -3.41 14.64 -27.13
C ASN A 2 -2.44 14.37 -25.98
N GLY A 3 -2.09 13.09 -25.75
CA GLY A 3 -1.21 12.67 -24.65
C GLY A 3 0.18 13.33 -24.67
N LYS A 4 0.75 13.62 -25.86
CA LYS A 4 2.05 14.30 -25.96
C LYS A 4 1.99 15.75 -25.48
N THR A 5 0.88 16.44 -25.70
CA THR A 5 0.65 17.80 -25.17
C THR A 5 0.58 17.77 -23.66
N LEU A 6 -0.22 16.86 -23.09
CA LEU A 6 -0.36 16.72 -21.65
C LEU A 6 0.97 16.35 -20.96
N LEU A 7 1.77 15.50 -21.58
CA LEU A 7 3.12 15.18 -21.07
C LEU A 7 4.05 16.40 -21.12
N ALA A 8 4.00 17.22 -22.18
CA ALA A 8 4.80 18.43 -22.28
C ALA A 8 4.42 19.42 -21.17
N GLU A 9 3.13 19.65 -20.92
CA GLU A 9 2.64 20.49 -19.83
C GLU A 9 3.08 19.96 -18.46
N ALA A 10 3.01 18.64 -18.24
CA ALA A 10 3.52 18.01 -17.02
C ALA A 10 5.03 18.27 -16.81
N ILE A 11 5.82 18.24 -17.89
CA ILE A 11 7.26 18.51 -17.84
C ILE A 11 7.52 20.00 -17.51
N GLU A 12 6.73 20.92 -18.04
CA GLU A 12 6.81 22.36 -17.69
C GLU A 12 6.51 22.62 -16.21
N MET A 13 5.65 21.79 -15.60
CA MET A 13 5.30 21.88 -14.18
C MET A 13 6.29 21.16 -13.24
N LYS A 14 7.37 20.57 -13.76
CA LYS A 14 8.28 19.70 -13.02
C LYS A 14 8.74 20.30 -11.69
N ASP A 15 9.20 21.54 -11.70
CA ASP A 15 9.78 22.18 -10.50
C ASP A 15 8.73 22.31 -9.39
N GLU A 16 7.49 22.60 -9.74
CA GLU A 16 6.38 22.68 -8.77
C GLU A 16 6.04 21.30 -8.19
N ILE A 17 5.98 20.25 -9.04
CA ILE A 17 5.71 18.88 -8.58
C ILE A 17 6.83 18.40 -7.65
N VAL A 18 8.08 18.67 -8.01
CA VAL A 18 9.26 18.34 -7.19
C VAL A 18 9.21 19.07 -5.83
N GLU A 19 8.86 20.37 -5.81
CA GLU A 19 8.77 21.11 -4.54
C GLU A 19 7.62 20.61 -3.66
N ASN A 20 6.47 20.24 -4.24
CA ASN A 20 5.39 19.59 -3.50
C ASN A 20 5.86 18.27 -2.85
N ARG A 21 6.56 17.42 -3.61
CA ARG A 21 7.19 16.19 -3.10
C ARG A 21 8.14 16.49 -1.94
N ARG A 22 9.04 17.44 -2.11
CA ARG A 22 10.04 17.80 -1.10
C ARG A 22 9.43 18.41 0.16
N ALA A 23 8.34 19.16 0.01
CA ALA A 23 7.61 19.72 1.15
C ALA A 23 7.02 18.61 2.03
N ILE A 24 6.37 17.62 1.43
CA ILE A 24 5.84 16.44 2.13
C ILE A 24 6.98 15.63 2.76
N HIS A 25 8.07 15.41 2.01
CA HIS A 25 9.23 14.63 2.46
C HIS A 25 9.91 15.18 3.71
N ARG A 26 9.95 16.52 3.87
CA ARG A 26 10.56 17.18 5.05
C ARG A 26 9.80 16.95 6.35
N ALA A 27 8.50 16.70 6.28
CA ALA A 27 7.60 16.58 7.43
C ALA A 27 6.78 15.28 7.38
N PRO A 28 7.43 14.10 7.30
CA PRO A 28 6.72 12.83 7.17
C PRO A 28 5.93 12.50 8.44
N GLU A 29 4.69 12.11 8.27
CA GLU A 29 3.78 11.67 9.33
C GLU A 29 3.43 10.20 9.12
N VAL A 30 3.19 9.45 10.21
CA VAL A 30 3.02 7.99 10.19
C VAL A 30 1.62 7.61 10.63
N GLY A 31 1.02 6.65 9.93
CA GLY A 31 -0.26 6.04 10.31
C GLY A 31 -1.47 6.85 9.84
N ALA A 32 -2.56 6.78 10.61
CA ALA A 32 -3.87 7.29 10.19
C ALA A 32 -4.09 8.79 10.48
N HIS A 33 -3.25 9.43 11.28
CA HIS A 33 -3.39 10.83 11.68
C HIS A 33 -2.24 11.67 11.13
N LEU A 34 -2.49 12.40 10.05
CA LEU A 34 -1.49 13.12 9.25
C LEU A 34 -1.86 14.62 9.10
N PRO A 35 -2.02 15.38 10.19
CA PRO A 35 -2.60 16.73 10.13
C PRO A 35 -1.83 17.70 9.24
N GLN A 36 -0.49 17.66 9.21
CA GLN A 36 0.30 18.56 8.38
C GLN A 36 0.21 18.18 6.90
N THR A 37 0.26 16.89 6.59
CA THR A 37 0.15 16.38 5.21
C THR A 37 -1.25 16.63 4.65
N VAL A 38 -2.30 16.37 5.44
CA VAL A 38 -3.70 16.67 5.09
C VAL A 38 -3.86 18.16 4.79
N GLN A 39 -3.44 19.02 5.71
CA GLN A 39 -3.51 20.47 5.52
C GLN A 39 -2.77 20.92 4.26
N PHE A 40 -1.56 20.42 4.03
CA PHE A 40 -0.77 20.74 2.84
C PHE A 40 -1.49 20.36 1.54
N VAL A 41 -2.02 19.13 1.47
CA VAL A 41 -2.77 18.64 0.30
C VAL A 41 -4.02 19.48 0.05
N GLU A 42 -4.81 19.75 1.09
CA GLU A 42 -6.00 20.58 0.98
C GLU A 42 -5.69 22.00 0.49
N GLU A 43 -4.65 22.64 1.05
CA GLU A 43 -4.22 23.98 0.63
C GLU A 43 -3.82 24.00 -0.84
N LYS A 44 -3.07 23.00 -1.32
CA LYS A 44 -2.69 22.86 -2.73
C LYS A 44 -3.91 22.68 -3.64
N LEU A 45 -4.84 21.81 -3.25
CA LEU A 45 -6.08 21.60 -4.02
C LEU A 45 -6.94 22.85 -4.06
N ARG A 46 -7.10 23.58 -2.95
CA ARG A 46 -7.84 24.88 -2.92
C ARG A 46 -7.19 25.92 -3.83
N LEU A 47 -5.86 26.03 -3.86
CA LEU A 47 -5.15 26.91 -4.78
C LEU A 47 -5.40 26.57 -6.25
N LEU A 48 -5.63 25.32 -6.58
CA LEU A 48 -6.00 24.86 -7.91
C LEU A 48 -7.50 25.05 -8.21
N GLY A 49 -8.31 25.53 -7.26
CA GLY A 49 -9.75 25.76 -7.42
C GLY A 49 -10.59 24.49 -7.25
N TYR A 50 -10.12 23.52 -6.45
CA TYR A 50 -10.91 22.40 -5.95
C TYR A 50 -11.55 22.75 -4.61
N GLU A 51 -12.56 21.96 -4.23
CA GLU A 51 -13.21 22.01 -2.91
C GLU A 51 -12.89 20.70 -2.15
N PRO A 52 -11.69 20.56 -1.57
CA PRO A 52 -11.32 19.34 -0.86
C PRO A 52 -12.06 19.22 0.48
N CYS A 53 -12.31 17.97 0.87
CA CYS A 53 -12.85 17.64 2.19
C CYS A 53 -12.08 16.48 2.82
N GLU A 54 -11.99 16.48 4.16
CA GLU A 54 -11.50 15.31 4.89
C GLU A 54 -12.53 14.19 4.89
N LEU A 55 -12.08 12.96 4.61
CA LEU A 55 -12.91 11.76 4.64
C LEU A 55 -12.07 10.56 5.09
N GLY A 56 -12.48 9.88 6.15
CA GLY A 56 -11.78 8.69 6.65
C GLY A 56 -10.32 8.93 7.05
N GLY A 57 -9.96 10.18 7.43
CA GLY A 57 -8.60 10.60 7.78
C GLY A 57 -7.74 11.03 6.58
N GLY A 58 -8.26 10.90 5.35
CA GLY A 58 -7.63 11.36 4.12
C GLY A 58 -8.31 12.59 3.52
N VAL A 59 -7.89 12.99 2.32
CA VAL A 59 -8.44 14.12 1.58
C VAL A 59 -9.09 13.63 0.30
N VAL A 60 -10.30 14.12 0.01
CA VAL A 60 -11.05 13.84 -1.22
C VAL A 60 -11.37 15.16 -1.92
N ALA A 61 -11.20 15.20 -3.23
CA ALA A 61 -11.65 16.30 -4.07
C ALA A 61 -12.19 15.77 -5.39
N GLU A 62 -13.09 16.53 -6.02
CA GLU A 62 -13.75 16.12 -7.23
C GLU A 62 -13.61 17.18 -8.31
N LEU A 63 -13.54 16.72 -9.56
CA LEU A 63 -13.54 17.56 -10.73
C LEU A 63 -14.51 17.01 -11.76
N THR A 64 -15.60 17.70 -11.99
CA THR A 64 -16.59 17.35 -13.02
C THR A 64 -16.36 18.19 -14.25
N GLY A 65 -16.41 17.57 -15.43
CA GLY A 65 -16.37 18.22 -16.74
C GLY A 65 -17.71 18.84 -17.12
N GLU A 66 -17.96 18.97 -18.41
CA GLU A 66 -19.24 19.51 -18.92
C GLU A 66 -20.43 18.59 -18.60
N ASP A 67 -20.21 17.27 -18.64
CA ASP A 67 -21.22 16.26 -18.33
C ASP A 67 -20.87 15.59 -17.01
N MET A 68 -21.87 15.26 -16.16
CA MET A 68 -21.64 14.48 -14.93
C MET A 68 -21.12 13.08 -15.21
N GLY A 69 -21.51 12.45 -16.30
CA GLY A 69 -20.96 11.24 -16.89
C GLY A 69 -20.56 10.14 -15.89
N ARG A 70 -19.54 9.38 -16.29
CA ARG A 70 -18.90 8.36 -15.44
C ARG A 70 -17.94 9.02 -14.44
N CYS A 71 -17.62 8.31 -13.38
CA CYS A 71 -16.63 8.73 -12.40
C CYS A 71 -15.45 7.75 -12.33
N ILE A 72 -14.23 8.26 -12.35
CA ILE A 72 -13.01 7.50 -12.06
C ILE A 72 -12.35 8.05 -10.81
N LEU A 73 -11.88 7.15 -9.93
CA LEU A 73 -11.13 7.48 -8.73
C LEU A 73 -9.63 7.35 -9.01
N LEU A 74 -8.86 8.40 -8.68
CA LEU A 74 -7.40 8.37 -8.66
C LEU A 74 -6.92 8.42 -7.21
N ARG A 75 -6.12 7.44 -6.80
CA ARG A 75 -5.62 7.35 -5.42
C ARG A 75 -4.11 7.57 -5.33
N ALA A 76 -3.70 8.34 -4.34
CA ALA A 76 -2.33 8.35 -3.81
C ALA A 76 -2.39 8.14 -2.28
N ASP A 77 -1.51 7.30 -1.76
CA ASP A 77 -1.21 7.25 -0.34
C ASP A 77 -0.34 8.43 0.07
N MET A 78 -0.30 8.76 1.38
CA MET A 78 0.44 9.93 1.85
C MET A 78 1.08 9.76 3.24
N ASP A 79 1.01 8.58 3.84
CA ASP A 79 1.68 8.27 5.10
C ASP A 79 3.16 7.92 4.90
N ALA A 80 3.91 7.91 6.00
CA ALA A 80 5.33 7.61 6.03
C ALA A 80 5.61 6.46 7.01
N LEU A 81 6.87 6.02 7.03
CA LEU A 81 7.36 4.97 7.90
C LEU A 81 8.14 5.54 9.09
N LYS A 82 8.09 4.82 10.23
CA LYS A 82 8.91 5.11 11.40
C LYS A 82 10.36 4.63 11.20
N VAL A 83 11.02 5.21 10.20
CA VAL A 83 12.40 4.91 9.79
C VAL A 83 13.19 6.21 9.89
N ARG A 84 14.31 6.20 10.63
CA ARG A 84 15.19 7.37 10.69
C ARG A 84 15.99 7.50 9.41
N GLU A 85 15.76 8.56 8.65
CA GLU A 85 16.42 8.82 7.39
C GLU A 85 17.93 9.00 7.54
N LYS A 86 18.70 8.34 6.65
CA LYS A 86 20.16 8.43 6.56
C LYS A 86 20.64 8.85 5.16
N THR A 87 19.80 9.52 4.40
CA THR A 87 20.22 10.11 3.12
C THR A 87 20.99 11.40 3.34
N ASP A 88 21.68 11.87 2.31
CA ASP A 88 22.34 13.17 2.25
C ASP A 88 21.50 14.22 1.48
N LEU A 89 20.21 13.98 1.30
CA LEU A 89 19.30 14.87 0.59
C LEU A 89 19.15 16.20 1.36
N PRO A 90 19.18 17.36 0.66
CA PRO A 90 19.05 18.67 1.30
C PRO A 90 17.65 18.92 1.91
N PHE A 91 16.69 18.05 1.62
CA PHE A 91 15.32 18.08 2.13
C PHE A 91 14.98 16.83 2.96
N ARG A 92 15.99 16.09 3.42
CA ARG A 92 15.79 14.91 4.27
C ARG A 92 14.97 15.23 5.52
N SER A 93 14.23 14.25 5.98
CA SER A 93 13.51 14.35 7.24
C SER A 93 14.44 14.33 8.46
N GLU A 94 14.07 15.09 9.49
CA GLU A 94 14.78 15.12 10.79
C GLU A 94 13.90 14.71 11.98
N ASN A 95 12.62 14.35 11.75
CA ASN A 95 11.65 14.02 12.81
C ASN A 95 11.65 12.54 13.22
N GLY A 96 12.54 11.72 12.66
CA GLY A 96 12.64 10.28 12.98
C GLY A 96 11.73 9.38 12.15
N SER A 97 11.02 9.93 11.18
CA SER A 97 10.21 9.23 10.19
C SER A 97 10.75 9.51 8.78
N MET A 98 10.36 8.71 7.78
CA MET A 98 10.83 8.87 6.40
C MET A 98 9.80 8.34 5.42
N HIS A 99 9.60 9.02 4.29
CA HIS A 99 8.88 8.48 3.13
C HIS A 99 9.74 7.44 2.39
N ALA A 100 10.07 6.34 3.08
CA ALA A 100 10.93 5.28 2.55
C ALA A 100 10.20 4.34 1.56
N CYS A 101 8.89 4.50 1.40
CA CYS A 101 8.07 3.85 0.38
C CYS A 101 7.74 4.76 -0.82
N GLY A 102 8.01 6.08 -0.71
CA GLY A 102 7.81 7.01 -1.81
C GLY A 102 6.41 7.61 -1.89
N HIS A 103 5.60 7.56 -0.82
CA HIS A 103 4.24 8.11 -0.79
C HIS A 103 4.22 9.64 -0.97
N ASP A 104 5.29 10.33 -0.60
CA ASP A 104 5.51 11.74 -0.94
C ASP A 104 5.54 12.00 -2.45
N MET A 105 6.09 11.05 -3.22
CA MET A 105 6.07 11.11 -4.69
C MET A 105 4.66 10.84 -5.24
N HIS A 106 3.92 9.89 -4.64
CA HIS A 106 2.57 9.57 -5.08
C HIS A 106 1.62 10.76 -4.87
N ALA A 107 1.62 11.36 -3.68
CA ALA A 107 0.84 12.57 -3.39
C ALA A 107 1.22 13.73 -4.32
N ALA A 108 2.51 13.96 -4.56
CA ALA A 108 2.97 15.01 -5.49
C ALA A 108 2.55 14.74 -6.95
N MET A 109 2.61 13.48 -7.41
CA MET A 109 2.13 13.10 -8.75
C MET A 109 0.63 13.32 -8.88
N LEU A 110 -0.17 13.00 -7.86
CA LEU A 110 -1.61 13.19 -7.90
C LEU A 110 -1.98 14.69 -7.83
N LEU A 111 -1.25 15.52 -7.08
CA LEU A 111 -1.39 16.99 -7.12
C LEU A 111 -1.05 17.55 -8.49
N GLY A 112 0.01 17.05 -9.14
CA GLY A 112 0.34 17.39 -10.51
C GLY A 112 -0.73 16.99 -11.51
N ALA A 113 -1.30 15.79 -11.36
CA ALA A 113 -2.43 15.33 -12.16
C ALA A 113 -3.68 16.20 -11.93
N ALA A 114 -3.96 16.60 -10.69
CA ALA A 114 -5.04 17.51 -10.37
C ALA A 114 -4.91 18.83 -11.13
N LYS A 115 -3.71 19.42 -11.19
CA LYS A 115 -3.47 20.66 -11.93
C LYS A 115 -3.70 20.48 -13.43
N LEU A 116 -3.20 19.40 -14.03
CA LEU A 116 -3.43 19.07 -15.45
C LEU A 116 -4.92 18.90 -15.74
N LEU A 117 -5.62 18.11 -14.94
CA LEU A 117 -7.06 17.86 -15.09
C LEU A 117 -7.86 19.17 -14.98
N LYS A 118 -7.50 20.05 -14.04
CA LYS A 118 -8.15 21.35 -13.88
C LYS A 118 -7.98 22.27 -15.08
N ALA A 119 -6.77 22.29 -15.65
CA ALA A 119 -6.49 23.06 -16.87
C ALA A 119 -7.31 22.59 -18.08
N HIS A 120 -7.66 21.30 -18.11
CA HIS A 120 -8.44 20.68 -19.18
C HIS A 120 -9.86 20.26 -18.74
N GLN A 121 -10.42 20.93 -17.72
CA GLN A 121 -11.74 20.59 -17.15
C GLN A 121 -12.85 20.52 -18.20
N SER A 122 -12.86 21.44 -19.18
CA SER A 122 -13.86 21.46 -20.27
C SER A 122 -13.74 20.27 -21.25
N GLU A 123 -12.63 19.55 -21.24
CA GLU A 123 -12.45 18.37 -22.09
C GLU A 123 -12.85 17.07 -21.36
N LEU A 124 -13.12 17.11 -20.05
CA LEU A 124 -13.51 15.92 -19.28
C LEU A 124 -14.94 15.50 -19.66
N LYS A 125 -15.12 14.20 -19.90
CA LYS A 125 -16.44 13.58 -20.23
C LYS A 125 -17.04 12.85 -19.04
N GLY A 126 -16.89 13.40 -17.82
CA GLY A 126 -17.34 12.85 -16.58
C GLY A 126 -16.66 13.47 -15.38
N THR A 127 -16.52 12.72 -14.30
CA THR A 127 -15.95 13.17 -13.03
C THR A 127 -14.67 12.41 -12.71
N VAL A 128 -13.67 13.13 -12.20
CA VAL A 128 -12.48 12.55 -11.58
C VAL A 128 -12.55 12.81 -10.08
N LYS A 129 -12.52 11.74 -9.27
CA LYS A 129 -12.43 11.79 -7.82
C LYS A 129 -10.98 11.56 -7.42
N LEU A 130 -10.36 12.55 -6.79
CA LEU A 130 -9.00 12.51 -6.27
C LEU A 130 -9.05 12.06 -4.81
N VAL A 131 -8.26 11.06 -4.45
CA VAL A 131 -8.22 10.47 -3.11
C VAL A 131 -6.78 10.43 -2.62
N PHE A 132 -6.50 11.18 -1.56
CA PHE A 132 -5.23 11.15 -0.84
C PHE A 132 -5.44 10.37 0.46
N GLN A 133 -4.90 9.16 0.51
CA GLN A 133 -5.21 8.17 1.53
C GLN A 133 -4.14 8.12 2.61
N PRO A 134 -4.48 8.10 3.92
CA PRO A 134 -3.54 7.84 5.02
C PRO A 134 -3.33 6.33 5.23
N ASP A 135 -2.36 5.96 6.07
CA ASP A 135 -2.18 4.65 6.71
C ASP A 135 -2.21 3.44 5.75
N GLU A 136 -1.52 3.56 4.63
CA GLU A 136 -1.29 2.43 3.73
C GLU A 136 -0.45 1.36 4.41
N GLU A 137 0.66 1.77 5.06
CA GLU A 137 1.62 0.90 5.74
C GLU A 137 1.03 0.16 6.96
N GLY A 138 -0.06 0.70 7.52
CA GLY A 138 -0.85 0.06 8.58
C GLY A 138 -1.96 -0.85 8.07
N PHE A 139 -2.25 -0.87 6.77
CA PHE A 139 -3.36 -1.58 6.13
C PHE A 139 -4.74 -1.20 6.69
N THR A 140 -4.90 0.04 7.18
CA THR A 140 -6.18 0.51 7.71
C THR A 140 -6.77 1.68 6.94
N GLY A 141 -5.97 2.43 6.18
CA GLY A 141 -6.37 3.65 5.49
C GLY A 141 -7.45 3.43 4.44
N ALA A 142 -7.27 2.48 3.52
CA ALA A 142 -8.27 2.16 2.51
C ALA A 142 -9.60 1.72 3.16
N LYS A 143 -9.55 0.87 4.20
CA LYS A 143 -10.75 0.43 4.92
C LYS A 143 -11.47 1.59 5.62
N ALA A 144 -10.72 2.54 6.20
CA ALA A 144 -11.27 3.72 6.85
C ALA A 144 -11.98 4.62 5.83
N MET A 145 -11.37 4.88 4.67
CA MET A 145 -11.97 5.67 3.60
C MET A 145 -13.19 4.98 2.98
N LEU A 146 -13.14 3.67 2.74
CA LEU A 146 -14.30 2.89 2.25
C LEU A 146 -15.45 2.97 3.25
N LYS A 147 -15.19 2.77 4.54
CA LYS A 147 -16.19 2.88 5.60
C LYS A 147 -16.78 4.30 5.72
N ALA A 148 -15.98 5.32 5.40
CA ALA A 148 -16.43 6.72 5.41
C ALA A 148 -17.22 7.11 4.15
N GLY A 149 -17.39 6.20 3.16
CA GLY A 149 -18.21 6.42 1.99
C GLY A 149 -17.45 7.01 0.79
N VAL A 150 -16.14 6.80 0.66
CA VAL A 150 -15.34 7.33 -0.46
C VAL A 150 -15.82 6.87 -1.84
N LEU A 151 -16.55 5.75 -1.91
CA LEU A 151 -17.17 5.24 -3.14
C LEU A 151 -18.62 5.66 -3.33
N GLU A 152 -19.21 6.53 -2.48
CA GLU A 152 -20.63 6.89 -2.56
C GLU A 152 -20.88 7.96 -3.62
N VAL A 153 -20.80 9.23 -3.28
CA VAL A 153 -21.21 10.34 -4.16
C VAL A 153 -20.02 11.22 -4.54
N PRO A 154 -19.72 11.35 -5.86
CA PRO A 154 -20.18 10.54 -6.99
C PRO A 154 -19.61 9.12 -6.91
N GLU A 155 -20.39 8.12 -7.27
CA GLU A 155 -19.98 6.72 -7.28
C GLU A 155 -18.96 6.46 -8.40
N PRO A 156 -17.71 6.07 -8.10
CA PRO A 156 -16.72 5.73 -9.12
C PRO A 156 -17.00 4.34 -9.71
N GLN A 157 -16.86 4.21 -11.04
CA GLN A 157 -16.97 2.94 -11.73
C GLN A 157 -15.62 2.31 -12.07
N ALA A 158 -14.53 3.00 -11.78
CA ALA A 158 -13.17 2.50 -11.86
C ALA A 158 -12.25 3.25 -10.91
N ALA A 159 -11.14 2.63 -10.52
CA ALA A 159 -10.10 3.30 -9.76
C ALA A 159 -8.71 3.01 -10.33
N MET A 160 -7.80 3.97 -10.18
CA MET A 160 -6.41 3.86 -10.59
C MET A 160 -5.49 4.35 -9.47
N ALA A 161 -4.40 3.62 -9.25
CA ALA A 161 -3.29 4.05 -8.40
C ALA A 161 -1.95 3.78 -9.10
N LEU A 162 -0.95 4.60 -8.77
CA LEU A 162 0.40 4.51 -9.31
C LEU A 162 1.42 4.55 -8.17
N HIS A 163 2.24 3.54 -8.07
CA HIS A 163 3.28 3.45 -7.03
C HIS A 163 4.69 3.53 -7.65
N VAL A 164 5.59 4.26 -7.04
CA VAL A 164 6.99 4.29 -7.46
C VAL A 164 7.69 2.98 -7.08
N ASN A 165 8.61 2.51 -7.91
CA ASN A 165 9.34 1.27 -7.65
C ASN A 165 10.85 1.47 -7.74
N SER A 166 11.52 1.38 -6.59
CA SER A 166 12.98 1.42 -6.52
C SER A 166 13.60 0.19 -7.15
N GLY A 167 14.75 0.35 -7.81
CA GLY A 167 15.44 -0.74 -8.50
C GLY A 167 14.89 -1.06 -9.89
N THR A 168 13.88 -0.33 -10.34
CA THR A 168 13.34 -0.38 -11.71
C THR A 168 13.83 0.84 -12.51
N PRO A 169 14.22 0.69 -13.78
CA PRO A 169 14.68 1.79 -14.62
C PRO A 169 13.71 2.98 -14.61
N SER A 170 14.25 4.19 -14.52
CA SER A 170 13.49 5.43 -14.39
C SER A 170 12.45 5.60 -15.49
N GLY A 171 11.19 5.74 -15.07
CA GLY A 171 10.05 5.97 -15.96
C GLY A 171 9.56 4.74 -16.73
N LEU A 172 10.09 3.53 -16.48
CA LEU A 172 9.49 2.29 -16.95
C LEU A 172 8.21 2.01 -16.15
N VAL A 173 7.11 1.76 -16.84
CA VAL A 173 5.83 1.39 -16.23
C VAL A 173 5.72 -0.13 -16.18
N LEU A 174 5.49 -0.69 -15.01
CA LEU A 174 5.19 -2.11 -14.85
C LEU A 174 3.70 -2.27 -14.55
N CYS A 175 3.05 -3.22 -15.20
CA CYS A 175 1.66 -3.59 -14.97
C CYS A 175 1.49 -5.10 -15.05
N GLY A 176 0.45 -5.62 -14.42
CA GLY A 176 0.09 -7.04 -14.47
C GLY A 176 -1.40 -7.22 -14.28
N LYS A 177 -2.01 -8.13 -15.03
CA LYS A 177 -3.44 -8.45 -14.99
C LYS A 177 -3.73 -9.47 -13.89
N GLY A 178 -4.95 -9.45 -13.36
CA GLY A 178 -5.36 -10.38 -12.30
C GLY A 178 -4.66 -10.11 -10.97
N THR A 179 -4.33 -11.15 -10.20
CA THR A 179 -3.69 -10.99 -8.89
C THR A 179 -2.26 -10.47 -9.05
N PHE A 180 -2.07 -9.20 -8.74
CA PHE A 180 -0.83 -8.45 -9.00
C PHE A 180 0.09 -8.36 -7.78
N MET A 181 -0.46 -8.34 -6.55
CA MET A 181 0.32 -8.38 -5.31
C MET A 181 -0.33 -9.34 -4.31
N ALA A 182 0.50 -9.94 -3.44
CA ALA A 182 0.01 -10.80 -2.37
C ALA A 182 -0.79 -9.99 -1.34
N GLY A 183 -1.78 -10.61 -0.74
CA GLY A 183 -2.36 -10.14 0.50
C GLY A 183 -1.40 -10.33 1.66
N CYS A 184 -1.57 -9.53 2.71
CA CYS A 184 -0.84 -9.67 3.97
C CYS A 184 -1.83 -9.66 5.13
N THR A 185 -1.67 -10.59 6.07
CA THR A 185 -2.36 -10.55 7.36
C THR A 185 -1.33 -10.65 8.46
N LEU A 186 -1.34 -9.68 9.36
CA LEU A 186 -0.55 -9.69 10.59
C LEU A 186 -1.38 -10.32 11.70
N PHE A 187 -0.81 -11.26 12.43
CA PHE A 187 -1.49 -11.92 13.53
C PHE A 187 -0.63 -11.99 14.79
N ARG A 188 -1.30 -12.08 15.94
CA ARG A 188 -0.70 -12.32 17.25
C ARG A 188 -1.34 -13.54 17.90
N ILE A 189 -0.50 -14.41 18.45
CA ILE A 189 -0.90 -15.52 19.31
C ILE A 189 -0.46 -15.16 20.71
N THR A 190 -1.39 -15.10 21.66
CA THR A 190 -1.12 -14.92 23.08
C THR A 190 -1.39 -16.24 23.80
N VAL A 191 -0.35 -16.84 24.36
CA VAL A 191 -0.41 -18.08 25.12
C VAL A 191 -0.40 -17.75 26.61
N LYS A 192 -1.39 -18.23 27.34
CA LYS A 192 -1.51 -18.04 28.78
C LYS A 192 -1.23 -19.35 29.53
N GLY A 193 -0.38 -19.25 30.52
CA GLY A 193 -0.01 -20.32 31.44
C GLY A 193 -0.25 -19.93 32.89
N VAL A 194 0.49 -20.58 33.79
CA VAL A 194 0.51 -20.27 35.24
C VAL A 194 1.96 -20.16 35.68
N GLY A 195 2.38 -18.94 36.03
CA GLY A 195 3.74 -18.66 36.47
C GLY A 195 4.09 -19.37 37.76
N CYS A 196 5.34 -19.87 37.86
CA CYS A 196 5.81 -20.55 39.06
C CYS A 196 7.35 -20.50 39.20
N HIS A 197 7.86 -20.98 40.30
CA HIS A 197 9.30 -21.17 40.50
C HIS A 197 9.83 -22.23 39.55
N GLY A 198 10.90 -21.96 38.82
CA GLY A 198 11.46 -22.86 37.78
C GLY A 198 11.92 -24.23 38.31
N ALA A 199 12.17 -24.36 39.63
CA ALA A 199 12.48 -25.64 40.28
C ALA A 199 11.22 -26.45 40.73
N MET A 200 10.00 -25.90 40.59
CA MET A 200 8.73 -26.52 40.92
C MET A 200 7.74 -26.42 39.73
N PRO A 201 8.10 -26.90 38.54
CA PRO A 201 7.30 -26.70 37.31
C PRO A 201 5.91 -27.39 37.38
N GLU A 202 5.76 -28.40 38.24
CA GLU A 202 4.49 -29.11 38.47
C GLU A 202 3.41 -28.18 39.07
N THR A 203 3.79 -27.07 39.73
CA THR A 203 2.88 -26.08 40.31
C THR A 203 2.37 -25.04 39.33
N GLY A 204 2.91 -25.04 38.11
CA GLY A 204 2.57 -24.10 37.06
C GLY A 204 2.12 -24.72 35.76
N VAL A 205 1.98 -23.88 34.73
CA VAL A 205 1.75 -24.24 33.35
C VAL A 205 2.68 -23.36 32.48
N ASP A 206 3.62 -23.96 31.79
CA ASP A 206 4.67 -23.26 31.08
C ASP A 206 4.21 -22.76 29.70
N PRO A 207 3.94 -21.44 29.50
CA PRO A 207 3.52 -20.89 28.23
C PRO A 207 4.65 -20.86 27.20
N ILE A 208 5.94 -20.90 27.60
CA ILE A 208 7.07 -20.97 26.68
C ILE A 208 7.06 -22.33 25.99
N ASN A 209 6.90 -23.40 26.74
CA ASN A 209 6.80 -24.76 26.19
C ASN A 209 5.61 -24.88 25.25
N ILE A 210 4.43 -24.35 25.64
CA ILE A 210 3.23 -24.36 24.81
C ILE A 210 3.47 -23.58 23.51
N ALA A 211 4.00 -22.36 23.58
CA ALA A 211 4.27 -21.54 22.42
C ALA A 211 5.28 -22.15 21.45
N ALA A 212 6.32 -22.84 21.97
CA ALA A 212 7.27 -23.58 21.16
C ALA A 212 6.60 -24.74 20.38
N HIS A 213 5.70 -25.48 21.02
CA HIS A 213 4.92 -26.53 20.35
C HIS A 213 3.93 -25.96 19.33
N ILE A 214 3.28 -24.83 19.63
CA ILE A 214 2.43 -24.12 18.66
C ILE A 214 3.25 -23.70 17.45
N TYR A 215 4.44 -23.07 17.64
CA TYR A 215 5.32 -22.66 16.54
C TYR A 215 5.65 -23.81 15.61
N LEU A 216 6.01 -24.99 16.16
CA LEU A 216 6.34 -26.18 15.37
C LEU A 216 5.09 -26.74 14.66
N ALA A 217 3.95 -26.82 15.34
CA ALA A 217 2.72 -27.36 14.80
C ALA A 217 2.17 -26.51 13.64
N LEU A 218 2.34 -25.19 13.68
CA LEU A 218 1.88 -24.30 12.60
C LEU A 218 2.61 -24.53 11.27
N GLN A 219 3.80 -25.18 11.27
CA GLN A 219 4.49 -25.55 10.03
C GLN A 219 3.71 -26.58 9.22
N GLU A 220 2.79 -27.32 9.85
CA GLU A 220 1.91 -28.32 9.22
C GLU A 220 1.04 -27.69 8.12
N ILE A 221 0.57 -26.46 8.35
CA ILE A 221 -0.41 -25.78 7.45
C ILE A 221 0.18 -25.67 6.03
N THR A 222 1.35 -25.08 5.88
CA THR A 222 1.96 -24.89 4.57
C THR A 222 2.56 -26.17 4.01
N ALA A 223 3.00 -27.08 4.88
CA ALA A 223 3.69 -28.30 4.46
C ALA A 223 2.73 -29.47 4.09
N ARG A 224 1.52 -29.51 4.62
CA ARG A 224 0.63 -30.68 4.51
C ARG A 224 -0.83 -30.35 4.19
N GLU A 225 -1.31 -29.14 4.49
CA GLU A 225 -2.74 -28.81 4.33
C GLU A 225 -3.02 -28.00 3.06
N LEU A 226 -2.01 -27.33 2.49
CA LEU A 226 -2.14 -26.59 1.23
C LEU A 226 -1.70 -27.44 0.03
N PRO A 227 -2.37 -27.33 -1.12
CA PRO A 227 -1.89 -27.92 -2.36
C PRO A 227 -0.49 -27.39 -2.72
N ALA A 228 0.40 -28.26 -3.23
CA ALA A 228 1.79 -27.94 -3.51
C ALA A 228 2.04 -26.76 -4.48
N LYS A 229 1.02 -26.36 -5.27
CA LYS A 229 1.07 -25.23 -6.19
C LYS A 229 0.45 -23.95 -5.64
N THR A 230 0.00 -23.95 -4.37
CA THR A 230 -0.60 -22.78 -3.74
C THR A 230 0.49 -21.89 -3.14
N PRO A 231 0.75 -20.71 -3.70
CA PRO A 231 1.73 -19.81 -3.13
C PRO A 231 1.21 -19.26 -1.79
N ALA A 232 1.87 -19.62 -0.70
CA ALA A 232 1.54 -19.13 0.63
C ALA A 232 2.79 -19.08 1.49
N ILE A 233 2.92 -18.01 2.29
CA ILE A 233 3.98 -17.84 3.27
C ILE A 233 3.34 -17.57 4.62
N VAL A 234 3.75 -18.34 5.65
CA VAL A 234 3.42 -18.09 7.05
C VAL A 234 4.74 -17.92 7.80
N THR A 235 4.96 -16.71 8.32
CA THR A 235 6.20 -16.39 9.03
C THR A 235 5.87 -15.91 10.45
N MET A 236 6.46 -16.53 11.46
CA MET A 236 6.45 -16.03 12.82
C MET A 236 7.77 -15.26 13.04
N GLY A 237 7.69 -13.92 12.97
CA GLY A 237 8.85 -13.03 13.03
C GLY A 237 9.24 -12.58 14.44
N LYS A 238 8.33 -12.76 15.41
CA LYS A 238 8.58 -12.38 16.79
C LYS A 238 8.07 -13.44 17.75
N PHE A 239 8.92 -13.77 18.75
CA PHE A 239 8.58 -14.68 19.83
C PHE A 239 9.13 -14.09 21.14
N SER A 240 8.27 -13.78 22.09
CA SER A 240 8.62 -13.10 23.33
C SER A 240 8.00 -13.80 24.53
N ALA A 241 8.81 -14.10 25.58
CA ALA A 241 8.32 -14.65 26.82
C ALA A 241 9.37 -14.53 27.94
N GLY A 242 8.91 -14.46 29.18
CA GLY A 242 9.75 -14.51 30.37
C GLY A 242 10.66 -13.32 30.60
N HIS A 243 11.13 -13.17 31.86
CA HIS A 243 12.05 -12.10 32.28
C HIS A 243 13.24 -12.60 33.09
N ALA A 244 13.17 -13.84 33.62
CA ALA A 244 14.22 -14.42 34.44
C ALA A 244 14.34 -15.93 34.20
N PRO A 245 15.57 -16.51 34.18
CA PRO A 245 15.79 -17.90 33.81
C PRO A 245 15.25 -18.91 34.83
N ASN A 246 14.98 -18.50 36.06
CA ASN A 246 14.47 -19.34 37.14
C ASN A 246 12.98 -19.17 37.47
N ILE A 247 12.24 -18.51 36.53
CA ILE A 247 10.77 -18.26 36.69
C ILE A 247 10.08 -18.72 35.40
N ILE A 248 9.08 -19.60 35.56
CA ILE A 248 8.11 -19.86 34.48
C ILE A 248 7.16 -18.65 34.41
N PRO A 249 7.04 -17.97 33.24
CA PRO A 249 6.21 -16.79 33.13
C PRO A 249 4.71 -17.12 33.07
N GLN A 250 3.85 -16.10 33.09
CA GLN A 250 2.41 -16.27 32.90
C GLN A 250 1.97 -16.25 31.44
N GLU A 251 2.79 -15.69 30.56
CA GLU A 251 2.42 -15.45 29.17
C GLU A 251 3.62 -15.63 28.22
N ALA A 252 3.31 -16.07 26.98
CA ALA A 252 4.20 -16.02 25.84
C ALA A 252 3.43 -15.46 24.64
N VAL A 253 4.11 -14.69 23.78
CA VAL A 253 3.52 -14.03 22.61
C VAL A 253 4.31 -14.40 21.36
N ILE A 254 3.59 -14.81 20.31
CA ILE A 254 4.11 -14.99 18.95
C ILE A 254 3.41 -14.00 18.05
N GLU A 255 4.16 -13.25 17.21
CA GLU A 255 3.59 -12.40 16.17
C GLU A 255 4.13 -12.86 14.80
N GLY A 256 3.25 -12.85 13.80
CA GLY A 256 3.58 -13.33 12.48
C GLY A 256 2.80 -12.69 11.36
N THR A 257 3.13 -13.08 10.14
CA THR A 257 2.48 -12.64 8.92
C THR A 257 2.06 -13.83 8.07
N ILE A 258 0.94 -13.67 7.37
CA ILE A 258 0.48 -14.56 6.31
C ILE A 258 0.52 -13.79 5.01
N ARG A 259 1.09 -14.39 3.94
CA ARG A 259 1.03 -13.84 2.59
C ARG A 259 0.49 -14.88 1.62
N THR A 260 -0.52 -14.50 0.84
CA THR A 260 -1.15 -15.36 -0.16
C THR A 260 -1.63 -14.52 -1.35
N PHE A 261 -1.92 -15.19 -2.46
CA PHE A 261 -2.57 -14.56 -3.63
C PHE A 261 -4.08 -14.87 -3.71
N ASP A 262 -4.65 -15.47 -2.65
CA ASP A 262 -6.04 -15.90 -2.61
C ASP A 262 -6.64 -15.68 -1.22
N ARG A 263 -7.83 -15.06 -1.16
CA ARG A 263 -8.56 -14.76 0.10
C ARG A 263 -9.02 -16.02 0.83
N ASP A 264 -9.45 -17.05 0.08
CA ASP A 264 -9.94 -18.28 0.67
C ASP A 264 -8.79 -19.07 1.31
N VAL A 265 -7.60 -19.03 0.67
CA VAL A 265 -6.37 -19.59 1.24
C VAL A 265 -5.97 -18.83 2.51
N THR A 266 -6.07 -17.49 2.53
CA THR A 266 -5.83 -16.70 3.75
C THR A 266 -6.78 -17.08 4.87
N ALA A 267 -8.07 -17.17 4.57
CA ALA A 267 -9.10 -17.56 5.54
C ALA A 267 -8.89 -18.98 6.08
N LEU A 268 -8.50 -19.93 5.21
CA LEU A 268 -8.13 -21.29 5.61
C LEU A 268 -6.96 -21.26 6.60
N ILE A 269 -5.87 -20.56 6.26
CA ILE A 269 -4.67 -20.49 7.11
C ILE A 269 -5.02 -19.90 8.47
N LEU A 270 -5.74 -18.77 8.52
CA LEU A 270 -6.14 -18.10 9.77
C LEU A 270 -6.98 -19.04 10.66
N ARG A 271 -7.95 -19.72 10.08
CA ARG A 271 -8.77 -20.71 10.78
C ARG A 271 -7.90 -21.82 11.35
N ARG A 272 -6.97 -22.36 10.56
CA ARG A 272 -6.09 -23.46 11.00
C ARG A 272 -5.10 -23.00 12.08
N ILE A 273 -4.58 -21.77 11.98
CA ILE A 273 -3.78 -21.18 13.06
C ILE A 273 -4.58 -21.18 14.38
N GLY A 274 -5.84 -20.75 14.35
CA GLY A 274 -6.72 -20.76 15.53
C GLY A 274 -6.93 -22.16 16.11
N GLU A 275 -7.30 -23.13 15.25
CA GLU A 275 -7.58 -24.51 15.65
C GLU A 275 -6.35 -25.22 16.23
N ILE A 276 -5.19 -25.12 15.58
CA ILE A 276 -3.93 -25.72 16.05
C ILE A 276 -3.48 -25.08 17.36
N THR A 277 -3.56 -23.75 17.44
CA THR A 277 -3.18 -22.97 18.63
C THR A 277 -4.00 -23.41 19.85
N ASP A 278 -5.33 -23.44 19.73
CA ASP A 278 -6.23 -23.82 20.83
C ASP A 278 -6.03 -25.30 21.24
N ALA A 279 -5.97 -26.22 20.28
CA ALA A 279 -5.77 -27.65 20.56
C ALA A 279 -4.43 -27.91 21.28
N THR A 280 -3.34 -27.27 20.79
CA THR A 280 -2.03 -27.41 21.41
C THR A 280 -1.97 -26.83 22.81
N ALA A 281 -2.52 -25.63 23.03
CA ALA A 281 -2.56 -25.02 24.36
C ALA A 281 -3.31 -25.88 25.38
N ARG A 282 -4.48 -26.42 25.00
CA ARG A 282 -5.25 -27.32 25.85
C ARG A 282 -4.52 -28.61 26.17
N ALA A 283 -3.79 -29.19 25.20
CA ALA A 283 -3.02 -30.43 25.43
C ALA A 283 -1.97 -30.27 26.56
N PHE A 284 -1.46 -29.04 26.74
CA PHE A 284 -0.50 -28.70 27.79
C PHE A 284 -1.13 -27.95 28.99
N ARG A 285 -2.45 -28.02 29.19
CA ARG A 285 -3.21 -27.41 30.30
C ARG A 285 -3.24 -25.87 30.32
N GLY A 286 -2.79 -25.20 29.24
CA GLY A 286 -2.85 -23.75 29.06
C GLY A 286 -4.04 -23.32 28.21
N SER A 287 -4.05 -22.04 27.88
CA SER A 287 -4.98 -21.47 26.90
C SER A 287 -4.24 -20.54 25.94
N ALA A 288 -4.79 -20.33 24.76
CA ALA A 288 -4.25 -19.36 23.82
C ALA A 288 -5.35 -18.68 23.02
N SER A 289 -5.07 -17.46 22.56
CA SER A 289 -5.94 -16.70 21.65
C SER A 289 -5.15 -16.26 20.44
N VAL A 290 -5.85 -16.13 19.30
CA VAL A 290 -5.31 -15.57 18.06
C VAL A 290 -6.07 -14.29 17.76
N GLU A 291 -5.33 -13.23 17.45
CA GLU A 291 -5.84 -11.91 17.08
C GLU A 291 -5.29 -11.53 15.69
N GLU A 292 -6.13 -11.07 14.78
CA GLU A 292 -5.71 -10.37 13.57
C GLU A 292 -5.40 -8.91 13.92
N LEU A 293 -4.19 -8.45 13.67
CA LEU A 293 -3.75 -7.10 13.98
C LEU A 293 -4.04 -6.12 12.85
N ALA A 294 -3.75 -6.53 11.63
CA ALA A 294 -3.99 -5.76 10.41
C ALA A 294 -4.00 -6.67 9.19
N SER A 295 -4.70 -6.29 8.13
CA SER A 295 -4.70 -7.06 6.90
C SER A 295 -5.03 -6.22 5.67
N ALA A 296 -4.39 -6.57 4.55
CA ALA A 296 -4.79 -6.19 3.20
C ALA A 296 -5.05 -7.47 2.38
N PRO A 297 -6.13 -7.54 1.61
CA PRO A 297 -6.39 -8.67 0.73
C PRO A 297 -5.37 -8.71 -0.43
N PRO A 298 -5.30 -9.79 -1.23
CA PRO A 298 -4.53 -9.79 -2.47
C PRO A 298 -5.01 -8.69 -3.41
N LEU A 299 -4.08 -7.91 -3.97
CA LEU A 299 -4.41 -6.86 -4.94
C LEU A 299 -4.74 -7.51 -6.29
N LYS A 300 -5.94 -7.25 -6.78
CA LYS A 300 -6.43 -7.82 -8.04
C LYS A 300 -6.71 -6.71 -9.06
N ASN A 301 -5.84 -6.59 -10.04
CA ASN A 301 -6.03 -5.68 -11.16
C ASN A 301 -7.15 -6.20 -12.11
N ASP A 302 -8.05 -5.30 -12.51
CA ASP A 302 -8.97 -5.57 -13.62
C ASP A 302 -8.19 -5.66 -14.94
N GLU A 303 -8.46 -6.68 -15.73
CA GLU A 303 -7.65 -6.98 -16.92
C GLU A 303 -7.84 -5.94 -18.02
N ALA A 304 -9.08 -5.49 -18.24
CA ALA A 304 -9.41 -4.54 -19.31
C ALA A 304 -8.90 -3.14 -18.96
N LEU A 305 -9.16 -2.67 -17.74
CA LEU A 305 -8.69 -1.38 -17.26
C LEU A 305 -7.16 -1.31 -17.21
N THR A 306 -6.49 -2.36 -16.74
CA THR A 306 -5.03 -2.43 -16.71
C THR A 306 -4.42 -2.34 -18.11
N GLU A 307 -5.00 -3.04 -19.08
CA GLU A 307 -4.54 -2.96 -20.47
C GLU A 307 -4.78 -1.58 -21.07
N GLN A 308 -5.91 -0.93 -20.75
CA GLN A 308 -6.19 0.45 -21.19
C GLN A 308 -5.15 1.41 -20.61
N MET A 309 -4.84 1.33 -19.31
CA MET A 309 -3.82 2.17 -18.68
C MET A 309 -2.41 1.89 -19.23
N ALA A 310 -2.09 0.64 -19.54
CA ALA A 310 -0.84 0.29 -20.21
C ALA A 310 -0.72 0.95 -21.58
N ARG A 311 -1.79 0.95 -22.38
CA ARG A 311 -1.82 1.66 -23.68
C ARG A 311 -1.70 3.17 -23.50
N CYS A 312 -2.32 3.75 -22.48
CA CYS A 312 -2.13 5.18 -22.17
C CYS A 312 -0.65 5.49 -21.88
N ALA A 313 0.03 4.65 -21.12
CA ALA A 313 1.45 4.79 -20.87
C ALA A 313 2.28 4.64 -22.15
N GLU A 314 1.95 3.70 -23.04
CA GLU A 314 2.62 3.54 -24.34
C GLU A 314 2.41 4.77 -25.26
N MET A 315 1.21 5.35 -25.27
CA MET A 315 0.93 6.58 -26.03
C MET A 315 1.71 7.78 -25.52
N LEU A 316 1.87 7.88 -24.18
CA LEU A 316 2.62 8.96 -23.56
C LEU A 316 4.15 8.81 -23.74
N PHE A 317 4.66 7.60 -23.57
CA PHE A 317 6.08 7.36 -23.32
C PHE A 317 6.75 6.46 -24.39
N GLY A 318 5.97 5.89 -25.29
CA GLY A 318 6.40 4.92 -26.30
C GLY A 318 6.29 3.46 -25.83
N GLU A 319 6.16 2.54 -26.76
CA GLU A 319 5.90 1.11 -26.49
C GLU A 319 6.94 0.44 -25.57
N LYS A 320 8.21 0.85 -25.65
CA LYS A 320 9.30 0.28 -24.83
C LYS A 320 9.28 0.72 -23.37
N SER A 321 8.40 1.64 -23.02
CA SER A 321 8.27 2.17 -21.65
C SER A 321 7.29 1.39 -20.77
N VAL A 322 6.67 0.32 -21.29
CA VAL A 322 5.73 -0.51 -20.55
C VAL A 322 6.19 -1.96 -20.54
N TYR A 323 6.24 -2.55 -19.37
CA TYR A 323 6.53 -3.98 -19.20
C TYR A 323 5.36 -4.68 -18.50
N ARG A 324 4.78 -5.67 -19.17
CA ARG A 324 3.66 -6.46 -18.66
C ARG A 324 4.19 -7.67 -17.90
N LEU A 325 4.05 -7.64 -16.57
CA LEU A 325 4.43 -8.72 -15.69
C LEU A 325 3.48 -9.92 -15.87
N ARG A 326 4.04 -11.12 -15.83
CA ARG A 326 3.27 -12.38 -15.93
C ARG A 326 2.83 -12.91 -14.59
N GLU A 327 3.55 -12.59 -13.54
CA GLU A 327 3.35 -13.08 -12.18
C GLU A 327 3.33 -11.90 -11.20
N GLY A 328 2.53 -12.01 -10.16
CA GLY A 328 2.42 -11.02 -9.11
C GLY A 328 3.61 -11.02 -8.15
N GLY A 329 3.83 -9.89 -7.47
CA GLY A 329 4.85 -9.73 -6.43
C GLY A 329 4.35 -10.13 -5.05
N MET A 330 5.31 -10.46 -4.14
CA MET A 330 4.99 -10.79 -2.73
C MET A 330 4.81 -9.54 -1.84
N GLY A 331 4.96 -8.33 -2.37
CA GLY A 331 4.54 -7.09 -1.71
C GLY A 331 3.05 -7.08 -1.45
N SER A 332 2.61 -6.22 -0.52
CA SER A 332 1.19 -6.03 -0.21
C SER A 332 0.88 -4.54 -0.20
N GLU A 333 -0.36 -4.21 -0.48
CA GLU A 333 -0.85 -2.85 -0.69
C GLU A 333 -2.32 -2.79 -0.27
N ASP A 334 -2.72 -1.80 0.51
CA ASP A 334 -4.10 -1.71 1.02
C ASP A 334 -5.10 -1.16 0.00
N PHE A 335 -4.63 -0.52 -1.10
CA PHE A 335 -5.45 -0.24 -2.29
C PHE A 335 -6.15 -1.50 -2.80
N ALA A 336 -5.63 -2.67 -2.48
CA ALA A 336 -6.26 -3.95 -2.71
C ALA A 336 -7.72 -4.00 -2.21
N SER A 337 -8.05 -3.28 -1.14
CA SER A 337 -9.43 -3.22 -0.61
C SER A 337 -10.41 -2.64 -1.63
N TYR A 338 -10.00 -1.65 -2.43
CA TYR A 338 -10.83 -1.09 -3.50
C TYR A 338 -11.06 -2.10 -4.64
N THR A 339 -10.09 -3.00 -4.89
CA THR A 339 -10.16 -3.94 -6.03
C THR A 339 -11.25 -5.01 -5.88
N TYR A 340 -11.90 -5.09 -4.73
CA TYR A 340 -13.06 -5.96 -4.47
C TYR A 340 -14.40 -5.24 -4.53
N GLU A 341 -14.37 -3.90 -4.65
CA GLU A 341 -15.55 -3.05 -4.74
C GLU A 341 -15.82 -2.59 -6.18
N LEU A 342 -14.76 -2.33 -6.96
CA LEU A 342 -14.87 -1.84 -8.33
C LEU A 342 -13.65 -2.27 -9.18
N PRO A 343 -13.74 -2.18 -10.54
CA PRO A 343 -12.58 -2.40 -11.42
C PRO A 343 -11.44 -1.45 -11.09
N CYS A 344 -10.24 -1.99 -10.82
CA CYS A 344 -9.06 -1.22 -10.44
C CYS A 344 -7.86 -1.52 -11.32
N ALA A 345 -7.01 -0.52 -11.54
CA ALA A 345 -5.69 -0.65 -12.13
C ALA A 345 -4.62 -0.06 -11.21
N TYR A 346 -3.75 -0.90 -10.71
CA TYR A 346 -2.57 -0.53 -9.95
C TYR A 346 -1.33 -0.78 -10.78
N LEU A 347 -0.54 0.28 -11.02
CA LEU A 347 0.66 0.22 -11.83
C LEU A 347 1.88 0.65 -11.01
N LEU A 348 3.07 0.18 -11.42
CA LEU A 348 4.33 0.61 -10.82
C LEU A 348 5.09 1.50 -11.81
N LEU A 349 5.71 2.56 -11.30
CA LEU A 349 6.55 3.49 -12.07
C LEU A 349 8.00 3.39 -11.57
N GLY A 350 8.92 2.98 -12.42
CA GLY A 350 10.33 2.86 -12.10
C GLY A 350 10.93 4.19 -11.63
N ALA A 351 11.58 4.16 -10.48
CA ALA A 351 12.11 5.33 -9.80
C ALA A 351 13.65 5.35 -9.71
N GLY A 352 14.30 4.51 -10.49
CA GLY A 352 15.75 4.54 -10.68
C GLY A 352 16.49 3.29 -10.22
N THR A 353 17.56 3.00 -10.92
CA THR A 353 18.47 1.88 -10.65
C THR A 353 19.86 2.38 -10.26
N ALA A 354 20.65 1.55 -9.59
CA ALA A 354 22.03 1.87 -9.25
C ALA A 354 22.94 2.08 -10.47
N GLN A 355 22.54 1.59 -11.66
CA GLN A 355 23.24 1.82 -12.93
C GLN A 355 23.01 3.23 -13.46
N GLU A 356 21.86 3.85 -13.16
CA GLU A 356 21.55 5.23 -13.54
C GLU A 356 22.18 6.24 -12.60
N ASP A 357 22.13 5.99 -11.29
CA ASP A 357 22.77 6.78 -10.24
C ASP A 357 23.04 5.90 -9.02
N ALA A 358 24.24 5.92 -8.47
CA ALA A 358 24.66 5.09 -7.35
C ALA A 358 23.80 5.27 -6.07
N ARG A 359 23.03 6.36 -5.96
CA ARG A 359 22.10 6.61 -4.86
C ARG A 359 20.80 5.85 -5.00
N TYR A 360 20.40 5.45 -6.22
CA TYR A 360 19.14 4.75 -6.51
C TYR A 360 19.24 3.24 -6.30
N GLY A 361 18.11 2.56 -6.40
CA GLY A 361 18.02 1.10 -6.41
C GLY A 361 18.17 0.41 -5.04
N LYS A 362 18.26 1.17 -3.94
CA LYS A 362 18.12 0.56 -2.62
C LYS A 362 16.69 0.07 -2.41
N PRO A 363 16.47 -1.04 -1.69
CA PRO A 363 15.13 -1.56 -1.44
C PRO A 363 14.21 -0.51 -0.78
N MET A 364 12.93 -0.59 -1.08
CA MET A 364 11.89 0.15 -0.35
C MET A 364 12.02 -0.11 1.15
N HIS A 365 11.60 0.84 1.99
CA HIS A 365 11.72 0.83 3.46
C HIS A 365 13.17 0.90 3.98
N ASN A 366 14.17 1.04 3.11
CA ASN A 366 15.55 1.25 3.53
C ASN A 366 15.77 2.71 3.97
N GLU A 367 16.45 2.91 5.09
CA GLU A 367 16.77 4.24 5.66
C GLU A 367 17.56 5.20 4.75
N SER A 368 18.08 4.70 3.64
CA SER A 368 18.87 5.45 2.66
C SER A 368 18.33 5.29 1.23
N VAL A 369 17.06 4.91 1.05
CA VAL A 369 16.44 4.84 -0.27
C VAL A 369 16.29 6.24 -0.85
N VAL A 370 16.60 6.39 -2.15
CA VAL A 370 16.45 7.63 -2.90
C VAL A 370 15.75 7.32 -4.21
N PHE A 371 14.79 8.15 -4.56
CA PHE A 371 14.00 8.03 -5.78
C PHE A 371 14.35 9.13 -6.79
N ASN A 372 14.31 8.83 -8.07
CA ASN A 372 14.54 9.79 -9.14
C ASN A 372 13.34 10.73 -9.32
N GLU A 373 13.46 11.98 -8.89
CA GLU A 373 12.40 13.00 -9.02
C GLU A 373 12.06 13.36 -10.49
N ASN A 374 12.91 13.02 -11.46
CA ASN A 374 12.64 13.30 -12.88
C ASN A 374 11.45 12.49 -13.44
N ILE A 375 10.99 11.47 -12.73
CA ILE A 375 9.82 10.69 -13.15
C ILE A 375 8.48 11.30 -12.74
N LEU A 376 8.46 12.25 -11.82
CA LEU A 376 7.24 12.87 -11.27
C LEU A 376 6.29 13.41 -12.36
N PRO A 377 6.78 14.16 -13.37
CA PRO A 377 5.92 14.62 -14.48
C PRO A 377 5.27 13.47 -15.25
N ARG A 378 5.99 12.34 -15.41
CA ARG A 378 5.44 11.16 -16.10
C ARG A 378 4.28 10.54 -15.30
N GLY A 379 4.45 10.42 -13.99
CA GLY A 379 3.37 9.92 -13.12
C GLY A 379 2.15 10.81 -13.15
N SER A 380 2.32 12.14 -13.04
CA SER A 380 1.22 13.10 -13.14
C SER A 380 0.50 13.03 -14.49
N ALA A 381 1.26 12.97 -15.58
CA ALA A 381 0.68 12.84 -16.92
C ALA A 381 -0.07 11.51 -17.11
N LEU A 382 0.45 10.40 -16.58
CA LEU A 382 -0.19 9.08 -16.71
C LEU A 382 -1.51 9.03 -15.93
N LEU A 383 -1.55 9.55 -14.71
CA LEU A 383 -2.78 9.63 -13.91
C LEU A 383 -3.84 10.49 -14.61
N ALA A 384 -3.46 11.69 -15.04
CA ALA A 384 -4.40 12.60 -15.73
C ALA A 384 -4.88 12.04 -17.06
N TYR A 385 -3.96 11.60 -17.92
CA TYR A 385 -4.29 11.08 -19.26
C TYR A 385 -5.10 9.79 -19.18
N GLY A 386 -4.73 8.88 -18.27
CA GLY A 386 -5.47 7.63 -18.03
C GLY A 386 -6.91 7.90 -17.63
N ALA A 387 -7.14 8.85 -16.71
CA ALA A 387 -8.48 9.24 -16.29
C ALA A 387 -9.28 9.84 -17.46
N MET A 388 -8.69 10.78 -18.22
CA MET A 388 -9.35 11.41 -19.38
C MET A 388 -9.72 10.37 -20.45
N GLN A 389 -8.81 9.46 -20.80
CA GLN A 389 -9.06 8.43 -21.80
C GLN A 389 -10.13 7.43 -21.36
N TRP A 390 -10.14 7.05 -20.08
CA TRP A 390 -11.17 6.16 -19.55
C TRP A 390 -12.56 6.82 -19.57
N LEU A 391 -12.64 8.12 -19.29
CA LEU A 391 -13.91 8.88 -19.38
C LEU A 391 -14.38 9.09 -20.82
N GLU A 392 -13.47 9.19 -21.80
CA GLU A 392 -13.80 9.29 -23.23
C GLU A 392 -14.36 7.99 -23.81
N ASP A 393 -13.85 6.82 -23.37
CA ASP A 393 -14.27 5.51 -23.86
C ASP A 393 -15.71 5.21 -23.44
N ARG A 394 -16.65 5.52 -24.35
CA ARG A 394 -18.07 5.18 -24.19
C ARG A 394 -18.25 3.70 -24.57
N GLN A 395 -18.22 2.83 -23.60
CA GLN A 395 -18.72 1.47 -23.76
C GLN A 395 -20.13 1.36 -23.27
#